data_088945480e644dadc7b5a2bc7e493863
#
_entry.id   088945480e644dadc7b5a2bc7e493863
#
_cell.length_a   1.000
_cell.length_b   1.000
_cell.length_c   1.000
_cell.angle_alpha   90.00
_cell.angle_beta   90.00
_cell.angle_gamma   90.00
#
_symmetry.space_group_name_H-M   'P 1'
#
loop_
_entity.id
_entity.type
_entity.pdbx_description
1 polymer ?
#
loop_
_entity_poly.entity_id
_entity_poly.type
_entity_poly.pdbx_seq_one_letter_code
_entity_poly.pdbx_strand_id
1 'polypeptide(L)'
;MARRDNENTSMKDALSAFIQKNKLEKGMDKVEAREAWVRLMGNGVNNYTTEIELRFDTLYVSLSSSVLREELSLGKSKIIRMINEEIGKELVKKIILR
;
A
#
# COMPACT_ATOMS: atom_id res chain seq x y z
N MET A 1 14.80 23.25 23.12
CA MET A 1 14.74 22.81 22.65
C MET A 1 14.69 22.62 22.09
N ALA A 2 14.42 22.71 21.80
CA ALA A 2 14.16 22.30 21.14
C ALA A 2 14.72 21.98 20.54
N ARG A 3 15.16 21.98 20.82
CA ARG A 3 15.64 21.49 20.29
C ARG A 3 16.07 20.66 20.50
N ARG A 4 16.46 20.49 21.82
CA ARG A 4 16.86 19.52 22.16
C ARG A 4 16.38 18.31 21.81
N ASP A 5 15.50 18.17 22.24
CA ASP A 5 14.69 17.24 21.70
C ASP A 5 14.74 17.26 20.24
N ASN A 6 14.92 18.45 19.71
CA ASN A 6 15.04 18.62 18.30
C ASN A 6 16.24 17.95 17.71
N GLU A 7 17.33 17.89 18.43
CA GLU A 7 18.50 17.20 17.93
C GLU A 7 18.25 15.73 17.75
N ASN A 8 17.64 15.11 18.75
CA ASN A 8 17.34 13.69 18.66
C ASN A 8 16.36 13.43 17.56
N THR A 9 15.38 14.30 17.42
CA THR A 9 14.38 14.15 16.38
C THR A 9 15.03 14.25 15.01
N SER A 10 15.95 15.17 14.84
CA SER A 10 16.63 15.32 13.58
C SER A 10 17.41 14.07 13.19
N MET A 11 18.08 13.47 14.16
CA MET A 11 18.82 12.26 13.90
C MET A 11 17.91 11.12 13.51
N LYS A 12 16.81 10.98 14.22
CA LYS A 12 15.84 9.96 13.90
C LYS A 12 15.25 10.19 12.52
N ASP A 13 14.94 11.43 12.21
CA ASP A 13 14.40 11.74 10.90
C ASP A 13 15.40 11.42 9.80
N ALA A 14 16.66 11.74 10.03
CA ALA A 14 17.69 11.45 9.03
C ALA A 14 17.83 9.95 8.82
N LEU A 15 17.84 9.19 9.91
CA LEU A 15 17.94 7.74 9.82
C LEU A 15 16.72 7.16 9.15
N SER A 16 15.55 7.64 9.53
CA SER A 16 14.32 7.17 8.90
C SER A 16 14.32 7.44 7.42
N ALA A 17 14.71 8.64 7.04
CA ALA A 17 14.76 9.01 5.64
C ALA A 17 15.75 8.12 4.88
N PHE A 18 16.91 7.88 5.49
CA PHE A 18 17.91 7.02 4.88
C PHE A 18 17.39 5.60 4.68
N ILE A 19 16.79 5.05 5.71
CA ILE A 19 16.26 3.70 5.68
C ILE A 19 15.14 3.60 4.64
N GLN A 20 14.25 4.57 4.63
CA GLN A 20 13.14 4.56 3.70
C GLN A 20 13.60 4.66 2.25
N LYS A 21 14.65 5.41 2.01
CA LYS A 21 15.15 5.55 0.64
C LYS A 21 15.90 4.32 0.18
N ASN A 22 16.20 3.43 1.11
CA ASN A 22 16.93 2.22 0.77
C ASN A 22 15.99 1.02 0.79
N LYS A 23 16.35 0.00 1.57
CA LYS A 23 15.61 -1.27 1.52
C LYS A 23 14.30 -1.25 2.29
N LEU A 24 14.30 -0.55 3.43
CA LEU A 24 13.14 -0.63 4.30
C LEU A 24 11.93 0.11 3.75
N GLU A 25 12.17 1.12 2.94
CA GLU A 25 11.05 1.83 2.34
C GLU A 25 10.23 0.88 1.46
N LYS A 26 10.90 0.05 0.67
CA LYS A 26 10.20 -0.89 -0.19
C LYS A 26 9.41 -1.91 0.61
N GLY A 27 9.97 -2.35 1.73
CA GLY A 27 9.25 -3.28 2.60
C GLY A 27 8.04 -2.65 3.23
N MET A 28 8.18 -1.41 3.67
CA MET A 28 7.06 -0.69 4.26
C MET A 28 5.97 -0.40 3.24
N ASP A 29 6.36 -0.09 2.01
CA ASP A 29 5.39 0.14 0.95
C ASP A 29 4.53 -1.10 0.71
N LYS A 30 5.14 -2.27 0.72
CA LYS A 30 4.39 -3.51 0.53
C LYS A 30 3.39 -3.73 1.65
N VAL A 31 3.80 -3.46 2.88
CA VAL A 31 2.91 -3.61 4.03
C VAL A 31 1.78 -2.60 3.95
N GLU A 32 2.10 -1.36 3.63
CA GLU A 32 1.10 -0.31 3.55
C GLU A 32 0.07 -0.60 2.47
N ALA A 33 0.52 -1.07 1.32
CA ALA A 33 -0.40 -1.39 0.24
C ALA A 33 -1.33 -2.53 0.63
N ARG A 34 -0.80 -3.56 1.27
CA ARG A 34 -1.60 -4.68 1.71
C ARG A 34 -2.62 -4.26 2.75
N GLU A 35 -2.19 -3.48 3.73
CA GLU A 35 -3.09 -3.04 4.77
C GLU A 35 -4.17 -2.10 4.24
N ALA A 36 -3.81 -1.26 3.29
CA ALA A 36 -4.79 -0.37 2.67
C ALA A 36 -5.87 -1.19 1.97
N TRP A 37 -5.47 -2.21 1.22
CA TRP A 37 -6.43 -3.09 0.57
C TRP A 37 -7.37 -3.73 1.58
N VAL A 38 -6.79 -4.28 2.66
CA VAL A 38 -7.58 -4.96 3.67
C VAL A 38 -8.58 -4.00 4.31
N ARG A 39 -8.14 -2.78 4.63
CA ARG A 39 -9.03 -1.82 5.27
C ARG A 39 -10.14 -1.32 4.35
N LEU A 40 -9.81 -1.10 3.08
CA LEU A 40 -10.76 -0.50 2.16
C LEU A 40 -11.78 -1.49 1.61
N MET A 41 -11.37 -2.73 1.42
CA MET A 41 -12.24 -3.69 0.74
C MET A 41 -13.23 -4.39 1.66
N GLY A 42 -12.92 -4.49 2.94
CA GLY A 42 -13.81 -5.14 3.89
C GLY A 42 -13.83 -6.65 3.75
N ASN A 43 -14.64 -7.29 4.59
CA ASN A 43 -14.65 -8.75 4.67
C ASN A 43 -15.18 -9.41 3.41
N GLY A 44 -16.11 -8.75 2.72
CA GLY A 44 -16.69 -9.34 1.52
C GLY A 44 -15.67 -9.60 0.43
N VAL A 45 -14.67 -8.73 0.32
CA VAL A 45 -13.63 -8.91 -0.67
C VAL A 45 -12.46 -9.67 -0.07
N ASN A 46 -12.12 -9.38 1.18
CA ASN A 46 -10.95 -9.99 1.80
C ASN A 46 -11.11 -11.50 1.97
N ASN A 47 -12.33 -11.99 2.15
CA ASN A 47 -12.54 -13.42 2.25
C ASN A 47 -12.15 -14.16 0.97
N TYR A 48 -12.15 -13.46 -0.16
CA TYR A 48 -11.77 -14.05 -1.43
C TYR A 48 -10.39 -13.61 -1.88
N THR A 49 -9.72 -12.78 -1.10
CA THR A 49 -8.37 -12.33 -1.44
C THR A 49 -7.38 -13.35 -0.92
N THR A 50 -6.65 -13.99 -1.83
CA THR A 50 -5.68 -15.02 -1.44
C THR A 50 -4.27 -14.50 -1.38
N GLU A 51 -3.96 -13.44 -2.12
CA GLU A 51 -2.61 -12.90 -2.13
C GLU A 51 -2.63 -11.45 -2.53
N ILE A 52 -1.79 -10.64 -1.89
CA ILE A 52 -1.61 -9.24 -2.24
C ILE A 52 -0.12 -8.99 -2.31
N GLU A 53 0.36 -8.50 -3.45
CA GLU A 53 1.78 -8.24 -3.63
C GLU A 53 1.98 -6.94 -4.38
N LEU A 54 2.85 -6.08 -3.87
CA LEU A 54 3.23 -4.85 -4.55
C LEU A 54 4.59 -5.04 -5.20
N ARG A 55 4.68 -4.80 -6.51
CA ARG A 55 5.93 -4.82 -7.26
C ARG A 55 6.07 -3.49 -7.96
N PHE A 56 7.06 -2.69 -7.56
CA PHE A 56 7.24 -1.35 -8.08
C PHE A 56 5.97 -0.54 -7.85
N ASP A 57 5.28 -0.15 -8.91
CA ASP A 57 4.07 0.64 -8.80
C ASP A 57 2.82 -0.17 -9.14
N THR A 58 2.94 -1.48 -9.25
CA THR A 58 1.82 -2.36 -9.62
C THR A 58 1.42 -3.22 -8.43
N LEU A 59 0.15 -3.20 -8.11
CA LEU A 59 -0.39 -4.03 -7.04
C LEU A 59 -1.03 -5.26 -7.65
N TYR A 60 -0.53 -6.43 -7.27
CA TYR A 60 -1.06 -7.70 -7.73
C TYR A 60 -1.95 -8.29 -6.65
N VAL A 61 -3.20 -8.54 -6.97
CA VAL A 61 -4.14 -9.13 -6.01
C VAL A 61 -4.73 -10.38 -6.61
N SER A 62 -4.59 -11.48 -5.89
CA SER A 62 -5.14 -12.76 -6.32
C SER A 62 -6.47 -12.98 -5.62
N LEU A 63 -7.48 -13.30 -6.40
CA LEU A 63 -8.83 -13.49 -5.88
C LEU A 63 -9.33 -14.88 -6.26
N SER A 64 -9.98 -15.54 -5.31
CA SER A 64 -10.53 -16.87 -5.55
C SER A 64 -11.89 -16.84 -6.24
N SER A 65 -12.49 -15.67 -6.39
CA SER A 65 -13.80 -15.51 -7.02
C SER A 65 -13.64 -14.80 -8.36
N SER A 66 -14.03 -15.47 -9.45
CA SER A 66 -13.95 -14.86 -10.77
C SER A 66 -14.97 -13.75 -10.95
N VAL A 67 -16.14 -13.89 -10.31
CA VAL A 67 -17.15 -12.84 -10.37
C VAL A 67 -16.65 -11.58 -9.69
N LEU A 68 -16.06 -11.74 -8.52
CA LEU A 68 -15.54 -10.60 -7.79
C LEU A 68 -14.40 -9.95 -8.55
N ARG A 69 -13.54 -10.76 -9.15
CA ARG A 69 -12.42 -10.24 -9.94
C ARG A 69 -12.92 -9.38 -11.10
N GLU A 70 -13.96 -9.85 -11.75
CA GLU A 70 -14.52 -9.11 -12.87
C GLU A 70 -15.15 -7.79 -12.40
N GLU A 71 -15.90 -7.83 -11.32
CA GLU A 71 -16.52 -6.62 -10.80
C GLU A 71 -15.50 -5.59 -10.37
N LEU A 72 -14.46 -6.03 -9.69
CA LEU A 72 -13.43 -5.10 -9.24
C LEU A 72 -12.66 -4.51 -10.40
N SER A 73 -12.51 -5.28 -11.48
CA SER A 73 -11.76 -4.78 -12.63
C SER A 73 -12.46 -3.61 -13.32
N LEU A 74 -13.75 -3.46 -13.10
CA LEU A 74 -14.49 -2.33 -13.67
C LEU A 74 -14.18 -1.02 -12.95
N GLY A 75 -13.65 -1.08 -11.75
CA GLY A 75 -13.36 0.12 -10.98
C GLY A 75 -11.91 0.26 -10.58
N LYS A 76 -10.99 -0.22 -11.41
CA LYS A 76 -9.57 -0.19 -11.05
C LYS A 76 -9.05 1.21 -10.76
N SER A 77 -9.43 2.18 -11.57
CA SER A 77 -8.95 3.55 -11.37
C SER A 77 -9.39 4.10 -10.01
N LYS A 78 -10.62 3.81 -9.64
CA LYS A 78 -11.13 4.26 -8.36
C LYS A 78 -10.42 3.56 -7.21
N ILE A 79 -10.19 2.27 -7.35
CA ILE A 79 -9.50 1.50 -6.32
C ILE A 79 -8.08 2.02 -6.12
N ILE A 80 -7.39 2.29 -7.21
CA ILE A 80 -6.03 2.83 -7.15
C ILE A 80 -6.02 4.14 -6.38
N ARG A 81 -6.96 5.03 -6.69
CA ARG A 81 -7.03 6.31 -6.01
C ARG A 81 -7.34 6.14 -4.53
N MET A 82 -8.27 5.24 -4.20
CA MET A 82 -8.62 5.02 -2.81
C MET A 82 -7.44 4.49 -2.02
N ILE A 83 -6.69 3.56 -2.61
CA ILE A 83 -5.53 2.99 -1.94
C ILE A 83 -4.47 4.06 -1.70
N ASN A 84 -4.19 4.87 -2.72
CA ASN A 84 -3.19 5.92 -2.57
C ASN A 84 -3.61 6.97 -1.55
N GLU A 85 -4.89 7.28 -1.48
CA GLU A 85 -5.38 8.20 -0.47
C GLU A 85 -5.25 7.62 0.93
N GLU A 86 -5.52 6.32 1.06
CA GLU A 86 -5.40 5.68 2.35
C GLU A 86 -3.96 5.64 2.82
N ILE A 87 -3.02 5.43 1.90
CA ILE A 87 -1.60 5.39 2.22
C ILE A 87 -1.05 6.80 2.44
N GLY A 88 -1.60 7.78 1.73
CA GLY A 88 -1.14 9.16 1.84
C GLY A 88 -0.10 9.54 0.81
N LYS A 89 0.11 8.72 -0.20
CA LYS A 89 1.03 9.03 -1.27
C LYS A 89 0.67 8.23 -2.51
N GLU A 90 1.19 8.66 -3.65
CA GLU A 90 0.89 8.02 -4.93
C GLU A 90 1.81 6.82 -5.13
N LEU A 91 1.49 5.74 -4.46
CA LEU A 91 2.31 4.54 -4.47
C LEU A 91 1.93 3.55 -5.56
N VAL A 92 0.62 3.36 -5.76
CA VAL A 92 0.10 2.38 -6.71
C VAL A 92 -0.37 3.09 -7.96
N LYS A 93 0.15 2.66 -9.11
CA LYS A 93 -0.26 3.23 -10.40
C LYS A 93 -1.01 2.24 -11.25
N LYS A 94 -0.85 0.95 -10.98
CA LYS A 94 -1.55 -0.10 -11.70
C LYS A 94 -2.03 -1.14 -10.71
N ILE A 95 -3.10 -1.85 -11.09
CA ILE A 95 -3.57 -2.95 -10.29
C ILE A 95 -3.89 -4.11 -11.24
N ILE A 96 -3.44 -5.29 -10.84
CA ILE A 96 -3.69 -6.50 -11.62
C ILE A 96 -4.44 -7.48 -10.73
N LEU A 97 -5.63 -7.85 -11.17
CA LEU A 97 -6.48 -8.80 -10.46
C LEU A 97 -6.38 -10.14 -11.15
N ARG A 98 -5.98 -11.18 -10.40
CA ARG A 98 -5.74 -12.48 -10.98
C ARG A 98 -6.20 -13.60 -10.08
#